data_186105ebc25464559b93930e87884a08
#
_entry.id   186105ebc25464559b93930e87884a08
#
_cell.length_a   1.000
_cell.length_b   1.000
_cell.length_c   1.000
_cell.angle_alpha   90.00
_cell.angle_beta   90.00
_cell.angle_gamma   90.00
#
_symmetry.space_group_name_H-M   'P 1'
#
loop_
_entity.id
_entity.type
_entity.pdbx_description
1 polymer ?
#
loop_
_entity_poly.entity_id
_entity_poly.type
_entity_poly.pdbx_seq_one_letter_code
_entity_poly.pdbx_strand_id
1 'polypeptide(L)'
;MKRILYLALAALLLMGCSEDRSQILKVYNWADYIDEELLDEFEVWYEEQTGEKVEIIYQTFDINETMLSKIELGHEDYDVVCPSDYIIERMLKNDLLLPLEREFGDTPDYIGNVAPFIREKFDEIEGYGKNANDYSVAYMWGTVGLIYNPKYIAEEEASSWNVLRNPAYKGKVLMKDAFRDVYTALLVALNKDDIDSGKADLVSLPFDTSEKSISLVENYLNSFKESIAGWEADFGKEQMTKELAWINLSWSGDAQWAIDEAAEIGMDLRYSIPDEGSVVWFDGWVIPKYAKNIKAARYFINYMCMPENAVRNMDMTGYVSVIGGNEVLEAMSDEEEYDALDASYFFGEDADSVSVNPTMYPDNSTIMRCGMMHDSDTEALLKMWSRVKGDNASAWTYILICLVFAGLIAAVIIKYTRKRYRIKVSRKHKTRRKNRPRY
;
A
#
# COMPACT_ATOMS: atom_id res chain seq x y z
N MET A 1 -10.78 7.30 59.65
CA MET A 1 -9.54 7.81 59.09
C MET A 1 -8.89 6.93 58.02
N LYS A 2 -8.58 5.62 58.28
CA LYS A 2 -7.96 4.73 57.28
C LYS A 2 -8.77 4.57 55.98
N ARG A 3 -10.13 4.46 56.04
CA ARG A 3 -10.98 4.35 54.83
C ARG A 3 -11.03 5.62 53.97
N ILE A 4 -10.91 6.81 54.62
CA ILE A 4 -10.83 8.09 53.90
C ILE A 4 -9.48 8.23 53.21
N LEU A 5 -8.41 7.74 53.85
CA LEU A 5 -7.04 7.74 53.25
C LEU A 5 -6.96 6.79 52.02
N TYR A 6 -7.63 5.62 52.06
CA TYR A 6 -7.71 4.75 50.91
C TYR A 6 -8.56 5.30 49.74
N LEU A 7 -9.64 6.03 50.09
CA LEU A 7 -10.45 6.73 49.07
C LEU A 7 -9.70 7.91 48.46
N ALA A 8 -8.93 8.64 49.25
CA ALA A 8 -8.08 9.74 48.75
C ALA A 8 -6.90 9.20 47.92
N LEU A 9 -6.28 8.05 48.31
CA LEU A 9 -5.25 7.38 47.53
C LEU A 9 -5.80 6.80 46.23
N ALA A 10 -7.01 6.21 46.25
CA ALA A 10 -7.68 5.73 45.04
C ALA A 10 -8.10 6.89 44.11
N ALA A 11 -8.52 8.02 44.65
CA ALA A 11 -8.83 9.21 43.87
C ALA A 11 -7.56 9.84 43.25
N LEU A 12 -6.42 9.79 43.95
CA LEU A 12 -5.11 10.23 43.44
C LEU A 12 -4.57 9.26 42.35
N LEU A 13 -4.89 7.96 42.41
CA LEU A 13 -4.56 6.99 41.37
C LEU A 13 -5.48 7.08 40.16
N LEU A 14 -6.66 7.69 40.29
CA LEU A 14 -7.58 8.01 39.19
C LEU A 14 -7.32 9.40 38.55
N MET A 15 -6.44 10.22 39.14
CA MET A 15 -5.80 11.34 38.48
C MET A 15 -4.55 10.85 37.71
N GLY A 16 -4.72 9.77 36.94
CA GLY A 16 -3.80 9.46 35.87
C GLY A 16 -3.79 10.67 34.95
N CYS A 17 -2.60 11.18 34.59
CA CYS A 17 -2.43 12.17 33.56
C CYS A 17 -3.29 11.74 32.37
N SER A 18 -4.42 12.39 32.13
CA SER A 18 -4.99 12.40 30.80
C SER A 18 -3.96 13.18 30.00
N GLU A 19 -3.16 12.46 29.21
CA GLU A 19 -2.33 13.10 28.20
C GLU A 19 -3.21 14.12 27.49
N ASP A 20 -2.73 15.36 27.41
CA ASP A 20 -3.49 16.40 26.74
C ASP A 20 -3.49 16.06 25.25
N ARG A 21 -4.59 15.51 24.76
CA ARG A 21 -4.73 15.02 23.40
C ARG A 21 -4.44 16.10 22.34
N SER A 22 -4.49 17.38 22.74
CA SER A 22 -4.10 18.50 21.88
C SER A 22 -2.59 18.61 21.66
N GLN A 23 -1.78 17.96 22.49
CA GLN A 23 -0.32 17.90 22.37
C GLN A 23 0.18 16.60 21.72
N ILE A 24 -0.71 15.74 21.24
CA ILE A 24 -0.38 14.49 20.57
C ILE A 24 -0.85 14.55 19.12
N LEU A 25 0.03 14.19 18.19
CA LEU A 25 -0.29 13.96 16.78
C LEU A 25 -0.16 12.47 16.44
N LYS A 26 -1.27 11.81 16.16
CA LYS A 26 -1.27 10.41 15.75
C LYS A 26 -1.20 10.31 14.24
N VAL A 27 -0.06 9.82 13.74
CA VAL A 27 0.19 9.58 12.31
C VAL A 27 0.12 8.08 12.02
N TYR A 28 -0.61 7.70 10.97
CA TYR A 28 -0.79 6.30 10.56
C TYR A 28 -0.45 6.17 9.08
N ASN A 29 0.69 5.55 8.79
CA ASN A 29 1.29 5.47 7.47
C ASN A 29 1.63 4.01 7.08
N TRP A 30 2.09 3.80 5.87
CA TRP A 30 2.71 2.56 5.43
C TRP A 30 4.02 2.30 6.18
N ALA A 31 4.41 1.03 6.29
CA ALA A 31 5.74 0.67 6.80
C ALA A 31 6.83 1.10 5.81
N ASP A 32 7.98 1.53 6.32
CA ASP A 32 9.16 1.94 5.54
C ASP A 32 8.87 3.01 4.46
N TYR A 33 8.01 3.98 4.78
CA TYR A 33 7.46 4.93 3.81
C TYR A 33 7.62 6.39 4.20
N ILE A 34 8.59 6.69 5.04
CA ILE A 34 8.96 8.04 5.49
C ILE A 34 10.38 8.04 6.06
N ASP A 35 11.10 9.14 5.92
CA ASP A 35 12.28 9.40 6.73
C ASP A 35 11.83 9.69 8.17
N GLU A 36 12.02 8.75 9.09
CA GLU A 36 11.53 8.89 10.48
C GLU A 36 12.21 10.03 11.25
N GLU A 37 13.39 10.50 10.82
CA GLU A 37 14.03 11.68 11.43
C GLU A 37 13.19 12.95 11.24
N LEU A 38 12.41 13.03 10.15
CA LEU A 38 11.48 14.13 9.92
C LEU A 38 10.36 14.23 10.96
N LEU A 39 10.06 13.15 11.67
CA LEU A 39 9.04 13.15 12.73
C LEU A 39 9.53 13.96 13.94
N ASP A 40 10.76 13.71 14.39
CA ASP A 40 11.38 14.44 15.51
C ASP A 40 11.63 15.91 15.13
N GLU A 41 12.08 16.15 13.89
CA GLU A 41 12.32 17.50 13.37
C GLU A 41 11.01 18.29 13.24
N PHE A 42 9.90 17.63 12.87
CA PHE A 42 8.60 18.26 12.82
C PHE A 42 8.15 18.78 14.19
N GLU A 43 8.37 18.05 15.28
CA GLU A 43 8.00 18.49 16.62
C GLU A 43 8.66 19.82 16.99
N VAL A 44 9.95 19.95 16.65
CA VAL A 44 10.72 21.19 16.86
C VAL A 44 10.22 22.30 15.95
N TRP A 45 10.07 22.02 14.66
CA TRP A 45 9.60 22.97 13.67
C TRP A 45 8.17 23.47 14.01
N TYR A 46 7.28 22.59 14.46
CA TYR A 46 5.92 22.96 14.83
C TYR A 46 5.90 23.91 16.05
N GLU A 47 6.75 23.65 17.07
CA GLU A 47 6.90 24.56 18.22
C GLU A 47 7.43 25.93 17.78
N GLU A 48 8.38 25.97 16.86
CA GLU A 48 8.90 27.23 16.29
C GLU A 48 7.86 28.04 15.53
N GLN A 49 7.03 27.35 14.73
CA GLN A 49 5.99 28.02 13.91
C GLN A 49 4.78 28.46 14.71
N THR A 50 4.41 27.72 15.75
CA THR A 50 3.11 27.93 16.43
C THR A 50 3.24 28.35 17.88
N GLY A 51 4.40 28.15 18.50
CA GLY A 51 4.61 28.30 19.95
C GLY A 51 3.96 27.17 20.78
N GLU A 52 3.40 26.13 20.15
CA GLU A 52 2.74 24.99 20.78
C GLU A 52 3.60 23.75 20.62
N LYS A 53 3.60 22.88 21.64
CA LYS A 53 4.31 21.60 21.59
C LYS A 53 3.39 20.50 21.07
N VAL A 54 3.98 19.58 20.33
CA VAL A 54 3.33 18.35 19.90
C VAL A 54 4.28 17.18 20.06
N GLU A 55 3.77 16.00 20.38
CA GLU A 55 4.48 14.71 20.39
C GLU A 55 3.83 13.81 19.32
N ILE A 56 4.64 13.22 18.44
CA ILE A 56 4.14 12.32 17.39
C ILE A 56 4.05 10.90 17.93
N ILE A 57 2.88 10.28 17.76
CA ILE A 57 2.69 8.83 17.85
C ILE A 57 2.57 8.29 16.44
N TYR A 58 3.68 7.74 15.93
CA TYR A 58 3.76 7.13 14.62
C TYR A 58 3.39 5.66 14.66
N GLN A 59 2.50 5.22 13.77
CA GLN A 59 2.08 3.83 13.62
C GLN A 59 2.03 3.46 12.15
N THR A 60 2.17 2.17 11.85
CA THR A 60 2.18 1.68 10.47
C THR A 60 1.09 0.64 10.19
N PHE A 61 0.73 0.50 8.91
CA PHE A 61 -0.16 -0.51 8.39
C PHE A 61 0.39 -1.09 7.09
N ASP A 62 -0.08 -2.29 6.73
CA ASP A 62 0.33 -3.01 5.52
C ASP A 62 -0.83 -3.19 4.52
N ILE A 63 -2.08 -2.93 4.96
CA ILE A 63 -3.28 -3.19 4.16
C ILE A 63 -4.28 -2.05 4.34
N ASN A 64 -4.61 -1.37 3.25
CA ASN A 64 -5.57 -0.27 3.18
C ASN A 64 -6.93 -0.59 3.83
N GLU A 65 -7.50 -1.75 3.54
CA GLU A 65 -8.81 -2.15 4.04
C GLU A 65 -8.81 -2.37 5.57
N THR A 66 -7.68 -2.83 6.11
CA THR A 66 -7.51 -2.98 7.58
C THR A 66 -7.41 -1.61 8.24
N MET A 67 -6.63 -0.70 7.67
CA MET A 67 -6.54 0.70 8.12
C MET A 67 -7.91 1.37 8.10
N LEU A 68 -8.62 1.29 6.96
CA LEU A 68 -9.95 1.88 6.80
C LEU A 68 -10.95 1.34 7.82
N SER A 69 -10.93 0.03 8.09
CA SER A 69 -11.83 -0.59 9.09
C SER A 69 -11.63 -0.05 10.49
N LYS A 70 -10.40 0.31 10.88
CA LYS A 70 -10.12 0.94 12.18
C LYS A 70 -10.75 2.32 12.29
N ILE A 71 -10.76 3.07 11.19
CA ILE A 71 -11.35 4.42 11.15
C ILE A 71 -12.88 4.32 11.07
N GLU A 72 -13.41 3.53 10.13
CA GLU A 72 -14.84 3.48 9.83
C GLU A 72 -15.64 2.78 10.93
N LEU A 73 -15.17 1.63 11.40
CA LEU A 73 -15.87 0.81 12.39
C LEU A 73 -15.31 1.01 13.80
N GLY A 74 -14.00 1.19 13.93
CA GLY A 74 -13.32 1.37 15.21
C GLY A 74 -13.45 2.80 15.75
N HIS A 75 -13.70 3.78 14.88
CA HIS A 75 -13.70 5.21 15.21
C HIS A 75 -12.39 5.64 15.89
N GLU A 76 -11.28 5.04 15.48
CA GLU A 76 -9.97 5.36 16.04
C GLU A 76 -9.59 6.80 15.71
N ASP A 77 -8.97 7.48 16.67
CA ASP A 77 -8.71 8.92 16.67
C ASP A 77 -7.35 9.28 16.05
N TYR A 78 -7.00 8.67 14.93
CA TYR A 78 -5.85 9.11 14.13
C TYR A 78 -6.06 10.53 13.63
N ASP A 79 -4.99 11.34 13.62
CA ASP A 79 -5.03 12.72 13.15
C ASP A 79 -4.63 12.86 11.69
N VAL A 80 -3.66 12.06 11.26
CA VAL A 80 -3.19 11.99 9.88
C VAL A 80 -3.07 10.53 9.46
N VAL A 81 -3.55 10.21 8.27
CA VAL A 81 -3.45 8.87 7.68
C VAL A 81 -3.02 9.01 6.22
N CYS A 82 -2.26 8.04 5.69
CA CYS A 82 -1.78 8.04 4.31
C CYS A 82 -2.37 6.85 3.52
N PRO A 83 -3.65 6.86 3.13
CA PRO A 83 -4.24 5.85 2.26
C PRO A 83 -3.88 6.03 0.79
N SER A 84 -4.10 4.99 -0.02
CA SER A 84 -4.06 5.09 -1.47
C SER A 84 -5.30 5.80 -2.04
N ASP A 85 -5.18 6.28 -3.26
CA ASP A 85 -6.16 7.04 -4.04
C ASP A 85 -7.58 6.46 -4.00
N TYR A 86 -7.76 5.17 -4.30
CA TYR A 86 -9.07 4.51 -4.27
C TYR A 86 -9.70 4.44 -2.87
N ILE A 87 -8.87 4.46 -1.81
CA ILE A 87 -9.36 4.55 -0.43
C ILE A 87 -9.73 5.99 -0.08
N ILE A 88 -8.97 6.98 -0.54
CA ILE A 88 -9.36 8.40 -0.41
C ILE A 88 -10.75 8.60 -1.01
N GLU A 89 -10.97 8.08 -2.23
CA GLU A 89 -12.27 8.11 -2.90
C GLU A 89 -13.37 7.45 -2.06
N ARG A 90 -13.11 6.26 -1.51
CA ARG A 90 -14.05 5.56 -0.62
C ARG A 90 -14.32 6.33 0.66
N MET A 91 -13.30 6.93 1.27
CA MET A 91 -13.46 7.75 2.48
C MET A 91 -14.28 9.02 2.20
N LEU A 92 -14.13 9.65 1.03
CA LEU A 92 -14.99 10.76 0.60
C LEU A 92 -16.45 10.30 0.44
N LYS A 93 -16.68 9.17 -0.24
CA LYS A 93 -18.03 8.59 -0.43
C LYS A 93 -18.73 8.26 0.89
N ASN A 94 -17.96 7.88 1.93
CA ASN A 94 -18.47 7.50 3.25
C ASN A 94 -18.46 8.65 4.27
N ASP A 95 -18.14 9.89 3.86
CA ASP A 95 -18.07 11.06 4.74
C ASP A 95 -17.13 10.85 5.95
N LEU A 96 -15.95 10.27 5.70
CA LEU A 96 -14.96 9.92 6.73
C LEU A 96 -13.79 10.91 6.83
N LEU A 97 -13.77 11.96 6.02
CA LEU A 97 -12.70 12.95 5.98
C LEU A 97 -13.15 14.33 6.45
N LEU A 98 -12.23 15.04 7.08
CA LEU A 98 -12.35 16.48 7.36
C LEU A 98 -11.72 17.29 6.22
N PRO A 99 -12.25 18.47 5.90
CA PRO A 99 -11.67 19.33 4.88
C PRO A 99 -10.28 19.82 5.29
N LEU A 100 -9.40 19.90 4.31
CA LEU A 100 -8.06 20.42 4.48
C LEU A 100 -8.08 21.95 4.33
N GLU A 101 -8.17 22.65 5.46
CA GLU A 101 -8.02 24.11 5.46
C GLU A 101 -6.54 24.48 5.43
N ARG A 102 -6.15 25.32 4.46
CA ARG A 102 -4.76 25.74 4.21
C ARG A 102 -4.46 27.08 4.88
N GLU A 103 -4.68 27.15 6.20
CA GLU A 103 -4.40 28.32 7.02
C GLU A 103 -3.26 28.01 8.01
N PHE A 104 -2.06 28.53 7.73
CA PHE A 104 -0.84 28.26 8.47
C PHE A 104 -0.24 29.50 9.17
N GLY A 105 -1.04 30.57 9.35
CA GLY A 105 -0.56 31.82 9.92
C GLY A 105 0.55 32.47 9.09
N ASP A 106 1.70 32.71 9.73
CA ASP A 106 2.88 33.28 9.05
C ASP A 106 3.73 32.22 8.34
N THR A 107 3.44 30.92 8.53
CA THR A 107 4.14 29.81 7.86
C THR A 107 3.73 29.75 6.39
N PRO A 108 4.69 29.60 5.44
CA PRO A 108 4.36 29.42 4.03
C PRO A 108 3.46 28.21 3.78
N ASP A 109 2.61 28.30 2.76
CA ASP A 109 1.81 27.20 2.27
C ASP A 109 2.61 26.35 1.27
N TYR A 110 3.28 25.31 1.78
CA TYR A 110 4.10 24.40 0.98
C TYR A 110 3.25 23.38 0.19
N ILE A 111 1.96 23.21 0.51
CA ILE A 111 1.05 22.35 -0.27
C ILE A 111 0.96 22.86 -1.73
N GLY A 112 1.22 24.15 -1.95
CA GLY A 112 1.34 24.75 -3.27
C GLY A 112 2.41 24.13 -4.16
N ASN A 113 3.41 23.42 -3.60
CA ASN A 113 4.49 22.76 -4.32
C ASN A 113 4.09 21.43 -4.97
N VAL A 114 2.91 20.89 -4.66
CA VAL A 114 2.38 19.69 -5.31
C VAL A 114 2.29 19.94 -6.82
N ALA A 115 2.88 19.04 -7.62
CA ALA A 115 2.95 19.17 -9.07
C ALA A 115 1.55 19.30 -9.71
N PRO A 116 1.39 20.10 -10.79
CA PRO A 116 0.11 20.30 -11.44
C PRO A 116 -0.55 18.99 -11.89
N PHE A 117 0.21 18.08 -12.50
CA PHE A 117 -0.25 16.76 -12.92
C PHE A 117 -0.92 15.97 -11.76
N ILE A 118 -0.31 16.01 -10.57
CA ILE A 118 -0.83 15.30 -9.40
C ILE A 118 -2.17 15.91 -8.98
N ARG A 119 -2.28 17.24 -8.98
CA ARG A 119 -3.54 17.94 -8.65
C ARG A 119 -4.64 17.64 -9.67
N GLU A 120 -4.30 17.57 -10.97
CA GLU A 120 -5.24 17.18 -12.02
C GLU A 120 -5.75 15.74 -11.80
N LYS A 121 -4.86 14.82 -11.40
CA LYS A 121 -5.26 13.44 -11.06
C LYS A 121 -6.15 13.37 -9.81
N PHE A 122 -5.87 14.18 -8.79
CA PHE A 122 -6.71 14.26 -7.60
C PHE A 122 -8.06 14.94 -7.87
N ASP A 123 -8.17 15.78 -8.91
CA ASP A 123 -9.46 16.31 -9.36
C ASP A 123 -10.38 15.21 -9.96
N GLU A 124 -9.82 14.10 -10.43
CA GLU A 124 -10.58 12.92 -10.89
C GLU A 124 -11.19 12.11 -9.71
N ILE A 125 -10.74 12.34 -8.46
CA ILE A 125 -11.17 11.61 -7.26
C ILE A 125 -12.30 12.38 -6.58
N GLU A 126 -13.53 11.90 -6.75
CA GLU A 126 -14.73 12.55 -6.21
C GLU A 126 -15.60 11.57 -5.39
N GLY A 127 -16.24 12.07 -4.37
CA GLY A 127 -17.22 11.31 -3.59
C GLY A 127 -18.13 12.18 -2.76
N TYR A 128 -19.43 11.92 -2.81
CA TYR A 128 -20.44 12.65 -2.03
C TYR A 128 -20.44 14.18 -2.26
N GLY A 129 -20.13 14.60 -3.51
CA GLY A 129 -20.02 16.03 -3.87
C GLY A 129 -18.78 16.74 -3.30
N LYS A 130 -17.76 15.98 -2.94
CA LYS A 130 -16.45 16.42 -2.42
C LYS A 130 -15.37 16.01 -3.41
N ASN A 131 -14.34 16.83 -3.55
CA ASN A 131 -13.16 16.56 -4.37
C ASN A 131 -11.95 16.24 -3.48
N ALA A 132 -11.07 15.35 -3.92
CA ALA A 132 -9.92 14.93 -3.11
C ALA A 132 -8.97 16.08 -2.79
N ASN A 133 -8.76 17.04 -3.69
CA ASN A 133 -7.90 18.20 -3.43
C ASN A 133 -8.35 19.09 -2.26
N ASP A 134 -9.64 19.03 -1.90
CA ASP A 134 -10.18 19.77 -0.74
C ASP A 134 -10.04 19.00 0.58
N TYR A 135 -9.74 17.69 0.54
CA TYR A 135 -9.76 16.80 1.71
C TYR A 135 -8.47 16.00 1.90
N SER A 136 -7.55 16.07 0.94
CA SER A 136 -6.28 15.32 0.96
C SER A 136 -5.17 16.11 0.29
N VAL A 137 -3.93 15.69 0.56
CA VAL A 137 -2.75 16.10 -0.20
C VAL A 137 -2.03 14.84 -0.62
N ALA A 138 -1.78 14.67 -1.90
CA ALA A 138 -0.94 13.57 -2.36
C ALA A 138 0.43 13.60 -1.66
N TYR A 139 1.05 12.43 -1.51
CA TYR A 139 2.32 12.27 -0.81
C TYR A 139 3.39 11.64 -1.69
N MET A 140 3.15 10.42 -2.12
CA MET A 140 4.01 9.68 -3.04
C MET A 140 3.18 9.16 -4.20
N TRP A 141 3.84 8.88 -5.32
CA TRP A 141 3.21 8.31 -6.49
C TRP A 141 4.16 7.38 -7.23
N GLY A 142 3.63 6.59 -8.13
CA GLY A 142 4.41 5.74 -8.98
C GLY A 142 3.57 5.05 -10.04
N THR A 143 4.22 4.13 -10.75
CA THR A 143 3.63 3.37 -11.83
C THR A 143 3.70 1.89 -11.56
N VAL A 144 2.90 1.11 -12.28
CA VAL A 144 3.01 -0.34 -12.37
C VAL A 144 3.69 -0.69 -13.69
N GLY A 145 4.71 -1.53 -13.63
CA GLY A 145 5.46 -1.95 -14.81
C GLY A 145 6.19 -3.26 -14.57
N LEU A 146 7.23 -3.49 -15.35
CA LEU A 146 8.01 -4.70 -15.36
C LEU A 146 9.46 -4.40 -14.95
N ILE A 147 9.90 -4.96 -13.80
CA ILE A 147 11.34 -5.11 -13.55
C ILE A 147 11.80 -6.28 -14.40
N TYR A 148 12.88 -6.11 -15.15
CA TYR A 148 13.45 -7.19 -15.94
C TYR A 148 14.97 -7.20 -15.91
N ASN A 149 15.55 -8.39 -16.13
CA ASN A 149 16.99 -8.56 -16.24
C ASN A 149 17.37 -8.62 -17.72
N PRO A 150 18.09 -7.59 -18.26
CA PRO A 150 18.41 -7.48 -19.68
C PRO A 150 19.36 -8.58 -20.17
N LYS A 151 20.00 -9.33 -19.28
CA LYS A 151 20.76 -10.54 -19.60
C LYS A 151 19.88 -11.65 -20.20
N TYR A 152 18.60 -11.68 -19.86
CA TYR A 152 17.64 -12.73 -20.24
C TYR A 152 16.50 -12.22 -21.11
N ILE A 153 16.12 -10.96 -20.97
CA ILE A 153 14.96 -10.33 -21.59
C ILE A 153 15.43 -9.13 -22.40
N ALA A 154 15.15 -9.12 -23.70
CA ALA A 154 15.46 -7.96 -24.52
C ALA A 154 14.53 -6.77 -24.15
N GLU A 155 15.02 -5.56 -24.32
CA GLU A 155 14.27 -4.33 -24.03
C GLU A 155 12.98 -4.25 -24.87
N GLU A 156 13.06 -4.63 -26.15
CA GLU A 156 11.89 -4.67 -27.06
C GLU A 156 10.84 -5.71 -26.64
N GLU A 157 11.24 -6.76 -25.90
CA GLU A 157 10.27 -7.69 -25.33
C GLU A 157 9.63 -7.12 -24.05
N ALA A 158 10.42 -6.44 -23.21
CA ALA A 158 9.95 -5.81 -21.99
C ALA A 158 9.05 -4.58 -22.24
N SER A 159 9.06 -4.02 -23.45
CA SER A 159 8.16 -2.95 -23.86
C SER A 159 6.73 -3.39 -24.13
N SER A 160 6.41 -4.68 -23.96
CA SER A 160 5.06 -5.23 -24.11
C SER A 160 4.69 -6.18 -22.99
N TRP A 161 3.45 -6.07 -22.47
CA TRP A 161 2.90 -7.03 -21.53
C TRP A 161 2.92 -8.47 -22.04
N ASN A 162 2.96 -8.67 -23.37
CA ASN A 162 3.03 -10.00 -23.97
C ASN A 162 4.31 -10.78 -23.61
N VAL A 163 5.35 -10.14 -23.11
CA VAL A 163 6.55 -10.79 -22.59
C VAL A 163 6.23 -11.80 -21.49
N LEU A 164 5.21 -11.53 -20.66
CA LEU A 164 4.75 -12.43 -19.58
C LEU A 164 4.26 -13.78 -20.14
N ARG A 165 3.79 -13.81 -21.37
CA ARG A 165 3.24 -15.01 -22.06
C ARG A 165 4.31 -15.82 -22.78
N ASN A 166 5.57 -15.34 -22.84
CA ASN A 166 6.65 -16.06 -23.49
C ASN A 166 6.98 -17.36 -22.74
N PRO A 167 6.79 -18.54 -23.36
CA PRO A 167 7.00 -19.81 -22.68
C PRO A 167 8.48 -20.08 -22.31
N ALA A 168 9.42 -19.33 -22.89
CA ALA A 168 10.84 -19.39 -22.52
C ALA A 168 11.09 -18.95 -21.07
N TYR A 169 10.20 -18.14 -20.51
CA TYR A 169 10.32 -17.58 -19.16
C TYR A 169 9.50 -18.34 -18.10
N LYS A 170 9.10 -19.59 -18.42
CA LYS A 170 8.35 -20.44 -17.49
C LYS A 170 9.08 -20.60 -16.15
N GLY A 171 8.38 -20.24 -15.05
CA GLY A 171 8.94 -20.30 -13.70
C GLY A 171 9.97 -19.20 -13.40
N LYS A 172 9.98 -18.11 -14.20
CA LYS A 172 10.88 -16.95 -14.06
C LYS A 172 10.14 -15.62 -13.97
N VAL A 173 8.81 -15.65 -13.92
CA VAL A 173 7.94 -14.48 -13.80
C VAL A 173 7.46 -14.38 -12.37
N LEU A 174 7.62 -13.23 -11.75
CA LEU A 174 6.95 -12.84 -10.50
C LEU A 174 5.82 -11.88 -10.80
N MET A 175 4.81 -11.94 -9.96
CA MET A 175 3.65 -11.04 -10.03
C MET A 175 3.41 -10.42 -8.67
N LYS A 176 3.21 -9.11 -8.64
CA LYS A 176 2.79 -8.42 -7.42
C LYS A 176 1.46 -8.99 -6.91
N ASP A 177 1.37 -9.31 -5.63
CA ASP A 177 0.12 -9.78 -5.00
C ASP A 177 -0.79 -8.58 -4.63
N ALA A 178 -1.01 -7.72 -5.62
CA ALA A 178 -1.82 -6.50 -5.55
C ALA A 178 -2.92 -6.57 -6.62
N PHE A 179 -4.05 -7.20 -6.27
CA PHE A 179 -5.10 -7.53 -7.23
C PHE A 179 -5.65 -6.33 -8.01
N ARG A 180 -5.76 -5.18 -7.36
CA ARG A 180 -6.31 -3.95 -7.96
C ARG A 180 -5.33 -3.37 -8.97
N ASP A 181 -4.07 -3.24 -8.59
CA ASP A 181 -2.99 -2.71 -9.43
C ASP A 181 -2.82 -3.56 -10.69
N VAL A 182 -2.70 -4.88 -10.52
CA VAL A 182 -2.55 -5.83 -11.62
C VAL A 182 -3.78 -5.83 -12.53
N TYR A 183 -4.98 -5.82 -11.94
CA TYR A 183 -6.22 -5.77 -12.72
C TYR A 183 -6.29 -4.50 -13.56
N THR A 184 -6.07 -3.34 -12.95
CA THR A 184 -6.22 -2.04 -13.63
C THR A 184 -5.17 -1.88 -14.72
N ALA A 185 -3.89 -2.18 -14.44
CA ALA A 185 -2.82 -2.12 -15.44
C ALA A 185 -3.12 -3.00 -16.66
N LEU A 186 -3.52 -4.24 -16.44
CA LEU A 186 -3.86 -5.16 -17.54
C LEU A 186 -5.17 -4.77 -18.24
N LEU A 187 -6.15 -4.21 -17.52
CA LEU A 187 -7.38 -3.74 -18.16
C LEU A 187 -7.10 -2.59 -19.13
N VAL A 188 -6.27 -1.61 -18.73
CA VAL A 188 -5.82 -0.53 -19.61
C VAL A 188 -5.09 -1.11 -20.82
N ALA A 189 -4.08 -1.95 -20.57
CA ALA A 189 -3.27 -2.54 -21.64
C ALA A 189 -4.08 -3.35 -22.66
N LEU A 190 -5.03 -4.16 -22.20
CA LEU A 190 -5.86 -5.01 -23.05
C LEU A 190 -6.93 -4.24 -23.82
N ASN A 191 -7.17 -2.98 -23.49
CA ASN A 191 -8.10 -2.09 -24.20
C ASN A 191 -7.37 -0.99 -24.98
N LYS A 192 -6.05 -1.10 -25.20
CA LYS A 192 -5.25 -0.09 -25.92
C LYS A 192 -5.88 0.35 -27.24
N ASP A 193 -6.28 -0.59 -28.11
CA ASP A 193 -6.87 -0.27 -29.40
C ASP A 193 -8.21 0.49 -29.29
N ASP A 194 -8.99 0.20 -28.27
CA ASP A 194 -10.25 0.90 -28.00
C ASP A 194 -9.98 2.29 -27.39
N ILE A 195 -8.94 2.45 -26.57
CA ILE A 195 -8.47 3.73 -26.05
C ILE A 195 -7.95 4.60 -27.22
N ASP A 196 -7.03 4.08 -28.03
CA ASP A 196 -6.42 4.81 -29.16
C ASP A 196 -7.46 5.23 -30.20
N SER A 197 -8.51 4.44 -30.40
CA SER A 197 -9.61 4.76 -31.31
C SER A 197 -10.71 5.64 -30.69
N GLY A 198 -10.59 6.01 -29.40
CA GLY A 198 -11.58 6.82 -28.67
C GLY A 198 -12.88 6.08 -28.34
N LYS A 199 -12.90 4.75 -28.41
CA LYS A 199 -14.05 3.93 -27.99
C LYS A 199 -14.08 3.65 -26.50
N ALA A 200 -12.91 3.63 -25.86
CA ALA A 200 -12.77 3.58 -24.42
C ALA A 200 -12.07 4.85 -23.93
N ASP A 201 -12.43 5.28 -22.74
CA ASP A 201 -11.85 6.44 -22.09
C ASP A 201 -10.95 5.99 -20.96
N LEU A 202 -9.72 6.50 -20.95
CA LEU A 202 -8.69 6.13 -19.99
C LEU A 202 -9.04 6.50 -18.54
N VAL A 203 -9.88 7.53 -18.34
CA VAL A 203 -10.34 7.96 -17.01
C VAL A 203 -11.44 7.03 -16.48
N SER A 204 -12.41 6.66 -17.31
CA SER A 204 -13.55 5.85 -16.88
C SER A 204 -13.30 4.35 -16.91
N LEU A 205 -12.39 3.86 -17.76
CA LEU A 205 -12.09 2.44 -17.88
C LEU A 205 -11.62 1.76 -16.58
N PRO A 206 -10.78 2.39 -15.75
CA PRO A 206 -10.32 1.79 -14.48
C PRO A 206 -11.44 1.47 -13.47
N PHE A 207 -12.62 2.08 -13.61
CA PHE A 207 -13.79 1.74 -12.79
C PHE A 207 -14.50 0.45 -13.25
N ASP A 208 -14.25 -0.01 -14.48
CA ASP A 208 -15.02 -1.10 -15.07
C ASP A 208 -14.65 -2.46 -14.46
N THR A 209 -15.52 -2.94 -13.60
CA THR A 209 -15.52 -4.29 -13.02
C THR A 209 -16.67 -5.14 -13.56
N SER A 210 -17.14 -4.86 -14.78
CA SER A 210 -18.13 -5.69 -15.45
C SER A 210 -17.62 -7.11 -15.65
N GLU A 211 -18.56 -8.06 -15.76
CA GLU A 211 -18.23 -9.47 -16.01
C GLU A 211 -17.38 -9.63 -17.29
N LYS A 212 -17.58 -8.79 -18.28
CA LYS A 212 -16.79 -8.78 -19.53
C LYS A 212 -15.33 -8.39 -19.25
N SER A 213 -15.09 -7.30 -18.55
CA SER A 213 -13.75 -6.78 -18.25
C SER A 213 -13.00 -7.67 -17.27
N ILE A 214 -13.71 -8.18 -16.24
CA ILE A 214 -13.14 -9.19 -15.33
C ILE A 214 -12.72 -10.44 -16.10
N SER A 215 -13.57 -10.97 -16.97
CA SER A 215 -13.25 -12.17 -17.78
C SER A 215 -12.10 -11.93 -18.75
N LEU A 216 -12.00 -10.71 -19.32
CA LEU A 216 -10.90 -10.34 -20.20
C LEU A 216 -9.54 -10.43 -19.46
N VAL A 217 -9.41 -9.79 -18.32
CA VAL A 217 -8.18 -9.79 -17.52
C VAL A 217 -7.91 -11.18 -16.94
N GLU A 218 -8.93 -11.88 -16.41
CA GLU A 218 -8.79 -13.24 -15.89
C GLU A 218 -8.26 -14.23 -16.95
N ASN A 219 -8.79 -14.17 -18.17
CA ASN A 219 -8.33 -15.00 -19.28
C ASN A 219 -6.88 -14.68 -19.66
N TYR A 220 -6.52 -13.40 -19.65
CA TYR A 220 -5.14 -13.00 -19.92
C TYR A 220 -4.17 -13.55 -18.86
N LEU A 221 -4.46 -13.35 -17.57
CA LEU A 221 -3.66 -13.88 -16.45
C LEU A 221 -3.54 -15.42 -16.52
N ASN A 222 -4.63 -16.11 -16.80
CA ASN A 222 -4.62 -17.58 -16.93
C ASN A 222 -3.80 -18.06 -18.13
N SER A 223 -3.61 -17.24 -19.17
CA SER A 223 -2.84 -17.63 -20.36
C SER A 223 -1.34 -17.83 -20.10
N PHE A 224 -0.80 -17.25 -19.03
CA PHE A 224 0.60 -17.42 -18.63
C PHE A 224 0.78 -17.85 -17.16
N LYS A 225 -0.29 -18.30 -16.52
CA LYS A 225 -0.29 -18.73 -15.11
C LYS A 225 0.84 -19.75 -14.81
N GLU A 226 1.14 -20.64 -15.74
CA GLU A 226 2.23 -21.62 -15.57
C GLU A 226 3.63 -21.00 -15.62
N SER A 227 3.78 -19.79 -16.11
CA SER A 227 5.04 -19.03 -16.11
C SER A 227 5.32 -18.35 -14.77
N ILE A 228 4.28 -18.16 -13.94
CA ILE A 228 4.38 -17.47 -12.66
C ILE A 228 5.10 -18.36 -11.64
N ALA A 229 6.26 -17.90 -11.17
CA ALA A 229 7.04 -18.54 -10.11
C ALA A 229 6.49 -18.24 -8.71
N GLY A 230 5.87 -17.08 -8.53
CA GLY A 230 5.30 -16.65 -7.26
C GLY A 230 4.48 -15.37 -7.34
N TRP A 231 3.57 -15.23 -6.38
CA TRP A 231 2.85 -13.99 -6.08
C TRP A 231 3.55 -13.34 -4.90
N GLU A 232 4.02 -12.13 -5.07
CA GLU A 232 4.90 -11.49 -4.10
C GLU A 232 4.34 -10.15 -3.59
N ALA A 233 4.60 -9.85 -2.33
CA ALA A 233 4.33 -8.54 -1.74
C ALA A 233 5.62 -7.71 -1.62
N ASP A 234 6.70 -8.32 -1.08
CA ASP A 234 7.98 -7.64 -0.85
C ASP A 234 9.20 -8.43 -1.33
N PHE A 235 9.11 -9.77 -1.39
CA PHE A 235 10.28 -10.60 -1.68
C PHE A 235 10.74 -10.55 -3.15
N GLY A 236 9.97 -9.91 -4.03
CA GLY A 236 10.26 -9.82 -5.46
C GLY A 236 11.59 -9.14 -5.73
N LYS A 237 11.89 -8.07 -5.03
CA LYS A 237 13.17 -7.33 -5.09
C LYS A 237 14.37 -8.26 -4.91
N GLU A 238 14.38 -9.02 -3.83
CA GLU A 238 15.45 -9.98 -3.51
C GLU A 238 15.54 -11.14 -4.51
N GLN A 239 14.42 -11.60 -5.06
CA GLN A 239 14.41 -12.66 -6.07
C GLN A 239 15.03 -12.20 -7.40
N MET A 240 14.81 -10.94 -7.78
CA MET A 240 15.39 -10.34 -8.97
C MET A 240 16.90 -10.17 -8.81
N THR A 241 17.38 -9.62 -7.70
CA THR A 241 18.82 -9.43 -7.43
C THR A 241 19.59 -10.74 -7.28
N LYS A 242 18.91 -11.86 -6.98
CA LYS A 242 19.50 -13.22 -6.93
C LYS A 242 19.35 -14.01 -8.25
N GLU A 243 18.85 -13.43 -9.32
CA GLU A 243 18.55 -14.07 -10.61
C GLU A 243 17.60 -15.30 -10.49
N LEU A 244 16.80 -15.38 -9.44
CA LEU A 244 15.83 -16.45 -9.26
C LEU A 244 14.58 -16.21 -10.13
N ALA A 245 14.23 -14.95 -10.34
CA ALA A 245 13.29 -14.50 -11.35
C ALA A 245 13.99 -13.60 -12.38
N TRP A 246 13.39 -13.44 -13.56
CA TRP A 246 13.91 -12.62 -14.66
C TRP A 246 12.99 -11.48 -15.03
N ILE A 247 11.73 -11.58 -14.68
CA ILE A 247 10.70 -10.55 -14.82
C ILE A 247 9.88 -10.51 -13.53
N ASN A 248 9.56 -9.29 -13.08
CA ASN A 248 8.61 -9.06 -12.01
C ASN A 248 7.67 -7.91 -12.40
N LEU A 249 6.36 -8.17 -12.42
CA LEU A 249 5.36 -7.10 -12.43
C LEU A 249 5.38 -6.44 -11.06
N SER A 250 5.74 -5.16 -10.99
CA SER A 250 6.02 -4.47 -9.75
C SER A 250 5.69 -2.97 -9.80
N TRP A 251 5.76 -2.33 -8.67
CA TRP A 251 5.71 -0.87 -8.54
C TRP A 251 7.07 -0.25 -8.86
N SER A 252 7.05 1.00 -9.38
CA SER A 252 8.26 1.72 -9.76
C SER A 252 9.23 1.98 -8.60
N GLY A 253 8.74 2.24 -7.38
CA GLY A 253 9.59 2.40 -6.21
C GLY A 253 10.33 1.12 -5.82
N ASP A 254 9.64 -0.04 -5.80
CA ASP A 254 10.28 -1.34 -5.60
C ASP A 254 11.28 -1.66 -6.73
N ALA A 255 10.98 -1.20 -7.96
CA ALA A 255 11.86 -1.37 -9.10
C ALA A 255 13.14 -0.55 -8.91
N GLN A 256 13.02 0.72 -8.52
CA GLN A 256 14.19 1.57 -8.28
C GLN A 256 15.08 0.97 -7.19
N TRP A 257 14.50 0.58 -6.06
CA TRP A 257 15.26 -0.09 -5.00
C TRP A 257 15.99 -1.35 -5.52
N ALA A 258 15.33 -2.17 -6.32
CA ALA A 258 15.96 -3.38 -6.86
C ALA A 258 17.06 -3.08 -7.88
N ILE A 259 16.94 -2.00 -8.65
CA ILE A 259 17.95 -1.50 -9.60
C ILE A 259 19.19 -1.06 -8.84
N ASP A 260 19.02 -0.25 -7.77
CA ASP A 260 20.13 0.26 -6.97
C ASP A 260 20.89 -0.88 -6.27
N GLU A 261 20.19 -1.79 -5.60
CA GLU A 261 20.80 -2.98 -4.99
C GLU A 261 21.52 -3.88 -5.99
N ALA A 262 20.96 -4.03 -7.19
CA ALA A 262 21.60 -4.79 -8.26
C ALA A 262 22.88 -4.13 -8.76
N ALA A 263 22.88 -2.80 -8.90
CA ALA A 263 24.04 -2.02 -9.32
C ALA A 263 25.21 -2.18 -8.35
N GLU A 264 24.97 -2.21 -7.03
CA GLU A 264 26.01 -2.42 -6.00
C GLU A 264 26.78 -3.74 -6.18
N ILE A 265 26.10 -4.78 -6.72
CA ILE A 265 26.73 -6.09 -6.99
C ILE A 265 27.16 -6.26 -8.45
N GLY A 266 27.09 -5.20 -9.26
CA GLY A 266 27.47 -5.21 -10.69
C GLY A 266 26.46 -5.94 -11.60
N MET A 267 25.19 -5.99 -11.21
CA MET A 267 24.09 -6.54 -11.99
C MET A 267 23.30 -5.38 -12.63
N ASP A 268 22.85 -5.57 -13.88
CA ASP A 268 21.93 -4.66 -14.57
C ASP A 268 20.49 -5.19 -14.37
N LEU A 269 19.63 -4.40 -13.74
CA LEU A 269 18.19 -4.54 -13.75
C LEU A 269 17.58 -3.27 -14.32
N ARG A 270 16.45 -3.41 -15.01
CA ARG A 270 15.76 -2.30 -15.64
C ARG A 270 14.27 -2.35 -15.36
N TYR A 271 13.63 -1.21 -15.49
CA TYR A 271 12.19 -1.07 -15.38
C TYR A 271 11.60 -0.62 -16.70
N SER A 272 10.44 -1.14 -17.07
CA SER A 272 9.69 -0.76 -18.27
C SER A 272 8.22 -0.64 -17.96
N ILE A 273 7.61 0.43 -18.44
CA ILE A 273 6.15 0.58 -18.54
C ILE A 273 5.78 0.18 -19.96
N PRO A 274 5.08 -0.94 -20.19
CA PRO A 274 4.78 -1.41 -21.53
C PRO A 274 3.99 -0.43 -22.39
N ASP A 275 4.24 -0.45 -23.71
CA ASP A 275 3.65 0.47 -24.70
C ASP A 275 2.12 0.37 -24.80
N GLU A 276 1.53 -0.73 -24.34
CA GLU A 276 0.09 -0.87 -24.30
C GLU A 276 -0.57 -0.01 -23.21
N GLY A 277 0.22 0.60 -22.34
CA GLY A 277 -0.24 1.39 -21.21
C GLY A 277 -0.27 0.60 -19.90
N SER A 278 -0.49 1.31 -18.81
CA SER A 278 -0.47 0.77 -17.46
C SER A 278 -1.32 1.63 -16.51
N VAL A 279 -0.93 1.68 -15.24
CA VAL A 279 -1.58 2.47 -14.20
C VAL A 279 -0.57 3.30 -13.42
N VAL A 280 -0.99 4.51 -13.06
CA VAL A 280 -0.39 5.32 -12.00
C VAL A 280 -1.17 5.12 -10.72
N TRP A 281 -0.49 5.15 -9.59
CA TRP A 281 -1.08 5.10 -8.27
C TRP A 281 -0.57 6.26 -7.42
N PHE A 282 -1.36 6.66 -6.45
CA PHE A 282 -1.06 7.74 -5.54
C PHE A 282 -1.41 7.34 -4.12
N ASP A 283 -0.54 7.69 -3.18
CA ASP A 283 -0.88 7.73 -1.77
C ASP A 283 -0.98 9.19 -1.32
N GLY A 284 -1.83 9.47 -0.34
CA GLY A 284 -2.05 10.84 0.08
C GLY A 284 -2.43 10.98 1.54
N TRP A 285 -2.00 12.09 2.13
CA TRP A 285 -2.33 12.48 3.49
C TRP A 285 -3.77 12.93 3.60
N VAL A 286 -4.50 12.39 4.55
CA VAL A 286 -5.87 12.78 4.89
C VAL A 286 -6.01 13.02 6.38
N ILE A 287 -6.99 13.87 6.77
CA ILE A 287 -7.39 14.07 8.15
C ILE A 287 -8.71 13.32 8.37
N PRO A 288 -8.71 12.19 9.10
CA PRO A 288 -9.93 11.43 9.35
C PRO A 288 -10.94 12.20 10.21
N LYS A 289 -12.21 11.86 10.05
CA LYS A 289 -13.35 12.50 10.77
C LYS A 289 -13.20 12.49 12.29
N TYR A 290 -12.51 11.52 12.86
CA TYR A 290 -12.36 11.35 14.30
C TYR A 290 -11.06 11.96 14.85
N ALA A 291 -10.30 12.68 14.04
CA ALA A 291 -9.08 13.38 14.43
C ALA A 291 -9.32 14.35 15.61
N LYS A 292 -8.33 14.53 16.45
CA LYS A 292 -8.40 15.38 17.66
C LYS A 292 -7.46 16.57 17.59
N ASN A 293 -6.30 16.41 16.95
CA ASN A 293 -5.32 17.48 16.80
C ASN A 293 -5.24 17.94 15.34
N ILE A 294 -6.34 18.56 14.85
CA ILE A 294 -6.50 18.98 13.45
C ILE A 294 -5.46 20.03 13.07
N LYS A 295 -5.10 20.94 14.00
CA LYS A 295 -4.10 21.98 13.74
C LYS A 295 -2.73 21.36 13.44
N ALA A 296 -2.23 20.49 14.32
CA ALA A 296 -0.94 19.84 14.10
C ALA A 296 -0.98 18.92 12.85
N ALA A 297 -2.11 18.26 12.58
CA ALA A 297 -2.30 17.45 11.37
C ALA A 297 -2.10 18.28 10.08
N ARG A 298 -2.69 19.49 9.99
CA ARG A 298 -2.52 20.39 8.85
C ARG A 298 -1.07 20.85 8.70
N TYR A 299 -0.43 21.24 9.80
CA TYR A 299 0.97 21.64 9.79
C TYR A 299 1.90 20.48 9.38
N PHE A 300 1.62 19.27 9.83
CA PHE A 300 2.36 18.07 9.44
C PHE A 300 2.27 17.81 7.92
N ILE A 301 1.07 17.86 7.37
CA ILE A 301 0.85 17.71 5.93
C ILE A 301 1.60 18.81 5.15
N ASN A 302 1.52 20.06 5.62
CA ASN A 302 2.25 21.16 5.02
C ASN A 302 3.77 20.98 5.09
N TYR A 303 4.29 20.52 6.22
CA TYR A 303 5.71 20.24 6.44
C TYR A 303 6.23 19.15 5.51
N MET A 304 5.44 18.10 5.26
CA MET A 304 5.80 17.04 4.31
C MET A 304 5.85 17.55 2.85
N CYS A 305 5.28 18.71 2.55
CA CYS A 305 5.31 19.34 1.23
C CYS A 305 6.49 20.31 1.03
N MET A 306 7.41 20.43 1.98
CA MET A 306 8.65 21.20 1.80
C MET A 306 9.56 20.44 0.81
N PRO A 307 10.18 21.12 -0.17
CA PRO A 307 11.02 20.47 -1.17
C PRO A 307 12.15 19.63 -0.57
N GLU A 308 12.85 20.15 0.45
CA GLU A 308 13.91 19.44 1.14
C GLU A 308 13.41 18.14 1.83
N ASN A 309 12.22 18.16 2.42
CA ASN A 309 11.63 16.98 3.07
C ASN A 309 11.15 15.96 2.02
N ALA A 310 10.68 16.46 0.87
CA ALA A 310 10.31 15.62 -0.26
C ALA A 310 11.53 14.84 -0.80
N VAL A 311 12.66 15.52 -1.03
CA VAL A 311 13.91 14.88 -1.48
C VAL A 311 14.39 13.84 -0.47
N ARG A 312 14.45 14.18 0.83
CA ARG A 312 14.84 13.23 1.88
C ARG A 312 13.96 11.98 1.93
N ASN A 313 12.65 12.15 1.78
CA ASN A 313 11.73 11.02 1.72
C ASN A 313 11.97 10.14 0.47
N MET A 314 12.27 10.74 -0.68
CA MET A 314 12.62 9.99 -1.89
C MET A 314 13.91 9.19 -1.71
N ASP A 315 14.96 9.80 -1.16
CA ASP A 315 16.24 9.14 -0.89
C ASP A 315 16.08 7.95 0.07
N MET A 316 15.24 8.10 1.10
CA MET A 316 15.04 7.06 2.10
C MET A 316 14.16 5.91 1.60
N THR A 317 13.13 6.20 0.79
CA THR A 317 12.09 5.23 0.45
C THR A 317 12.23 4.63 -0.94
N GLY A 318 12.94 5.30 -1.87
CA GLY A 318 12.99 4.96 -3.28
C GLY A 318 11.71 5.31 -4.05
N TYR A 319 10.70 5.89 -3.40
CA TYR A 319 9.44 6.31 -4.03
C TYR A 319 9.48 7.79 -4.39
N VAL A 320 8.67 8.18 -5.39
CA VAL A 320 8.65 9.55 -5.92
C VAL A 320 7.69 10.41 -5.13
N SER A 321 8.17 11.53 -4.62
CA SER A 321 7.32 12.56 -4.00
C SER A 321 6.46 13.25 -5.06
N VAL A 322 5.30 13.71 -4.64
CA VAL A 322 4.38 14.53 -5.46
C VAL A 322 4.82 15.99 -5.59
N ILE A 323 5.89 16.37 -4.90
CA ILE A 323 6.40 17.75 -4.91
C ILE A 323 7.21 17.99 -6.17
N GLY A 324 6.78 18.97 -6.94
CA GLY A 324 7.46 19.44 -8.15
C GLY A 324 8.30 20.69 -7.88
N GLY A 325 8.67 21.35 -8.97
CA GLY A 325 9.40 22.61 -8.93
C GLY A 325 10.92 22.46 -9.08
N ASN A 326 11.58 23.61 -9.25
CA ASN A 326 12.99 23.64 -9.63
C ASN A 326 13.93 23.02 -8.60
N GLU A 327 13.65 23.17 -7.29
CA GLU A 327 14.51 22.64 -6.24
C GLU A 327 14.54 21.10 -6.27
N VAL A 328 13.39 20.47 -6.49
CA VAL A 328 13.31 19.01 -6.62
C VAL A 328 13.91 18.56 -7.95
N LEU A 329 13.62 19.27 -9.06
CA LEU A 329 14.21 18.96 -10.35
C LEU A 329 15.75 19.02 -10.30
N GLU A 330 16.33 20.05 -9.67
CA GLU A 330 17.77 20.23 -9.52
C GLU A 330 18.40 19.10 -8.69
N ALA A 331 17.70 18.66 -7.61
CA ALA A 331 18.15 17.54 -6.77
C ALA A 331 18.07 16.18 -7.48
N MET A 332 17.10 15.99 -8.38
CA MET A 332 16.85 14.71 -9.04
C MET A 332 17.45 14.58 -10.43
N SER A 333 18.10 15.66 -10.95
CA SER A 333 18.73 15.66 -12.28
C SER A 333 20.15 15.14 -12.23
N ASP A 334 20.50 14.25 -13.17
CA ASP A 334 21.86 13.76 -13.39
C ASP A 334 22.12 13.54 -14.89
N GLU A 335 22.83 14.49 -15.53
CA GLU A 335 23.17 14.45 -16.97
C GLU A 335 24.25 13.40 -17.30
N GLU A 336 24.97 12.88 -16.29
CA GLU A 336 25.98 11.84 -16.49
C GLU A 336 25.35 10.44 -16.44
N GLU A 337 24.24 10.28 -15.73
CA GLU A 337 23.57 8.99 -15.52
C GLU A 337 22.36 8.78 -16.45
N TYR A 338 21.56 9.82 -16.70
CA TYR A 338 20.29 9.67 -17.40
C TYR A 338 20.25 10.41 -18.74
N ASP A 339 19.66 9.76 -19.75
CA ASP A 339 19.30 10.42 -21.01
C ASP A 339 18.17 11.43 -20.77
N ALA A 340 18.16 12.51 -21.56
CA ALA A 340 17.13 13.53 -21.47
C ALA A 340 15.76 12.98 -21.92
N LEU A 341 14.71 13.32 -21.17
CA LEU A 341 13.32 12.95 -21.43
C LEU A 341 12.37 14.13 -21.15
N ASP A 342 11.12 14.04 -21.62
CA ASP A 342 10.08 15.02 -21.36
C ASP A 342 9.37 14.73 -20.03
N ALA A 343 9.71 15.49 -18.98
CA ALA A 343 9.04 15.48 -17.68
C ALA A 343 8.21 16.77 -17.44
N SER A 344 7.80 17.45 -18.52
CA SER A 344 7.05 18.71 -18.42
C SER A 344 5.70 18.57 -17.73
N TYR A 345 5.07 17.40 -17.78
CA TYR A 345 3.84 17.10 -17.06
C TYR A 345 3.98 17.27 -15.55
N PHE A 346 5.20 17.06 -15.01
CA PHE A 346 5.47 17.07 -13.57
C PHE A 346 6.16 18.36 -13.10
N PHE A 347 7.24 18.75 -13.78
CA PHE A 347 8.05 19.90 -13.39
C PHE A 347 7.66 21.22 -14.08
N GLY A 348 6.82 21.18 -15.12
CA GLY A 348 6.36 22.34 -15.87
C GLY A 348 6.96 22.44 -17.27
N GLU A 349 6.48 23.39 -18.09
CA GLU A 349 6.76 23.49 -19.53
C GLU A 349 8.26 23.56 -19.87
N ASP A 350 9.09 24.09 -18.99
CA ASP A 350 10.54 24.21 -19.21
C ASP A 350 11.30 22.88 -19.01
N ALA A 351 10.62 21.82 -18.56
CA ALA A 351 11.19 20.49 -18.32
C ALA A 351 10.87 19.50 -19.46
N ASP A 352 10.79 19.99 -20.70
CA ASP A 352 10.55 19.18 -21.91
C ASP A 352 11.78 18.38 -22.39
N SER A 353 12.95 18.62 -21.77
CA SER A 353 14.20 17.90 -22.03
C SER A 353 15.12 17.96 -20.81
N VAL A 354 14.88 17.08 -19.83
CA VAL A 354 15.63 17.01 -18.57
C VAL A 354 16.15 15.60 -18.31
N SER A 355 17.36 15.50 -17.77
CA SER A 355 18.01 14.22 -17.44
C SER A 355 17.64 13.79 -16.03
N VAL A 356 16.55 13.08 -15.91
CA VAL A 356 16.03 12.52 -14.65
C VAL A 356 15.82 11.01 -14.79
N ASN A 357 15.76 10.31 -13.65
CA ASN A 357 15.56 8.87 -13.63
C ASN A 357 14.21 8.45 -14.25
N PRO A 358 14.18 7.70 -15.37
CA PRO A 358 12.96 7.33 -16.06
C PRO A 358 12.07 6.33 -15.29
N THR A 359 12.60 5.63 -14.30
CA THR A 359 11.82 4.78 -13.38
C THR A 359 10.98 5.63 -12.45
N MET A 360 11.53 6.75 -12.00
CA MET A 360 10.88 7.70 -11.10
C MET A 360 9.98 8.69 -11.85
N TYR A 361 10.49 9.25 -12.95
CA TYR A 361 9.82 10.23 -13.80
C TYR A 361 9.76 9.72 -15.24
N PRO A 362 8.77 8.87 -15.58
CA PRO A 362 8.63 8.38 -16.95
C PRO A 362 8.41 9.52 -17.94
N ASP A 363 8.84 9.31 -19.19
CA ASP A 363 8.58 10.26 -20.28
C ASP A 363 7.08 10.58 -20.39
N ASN A 364 6.75 11.83 -20.73
CA ASN A 364 5.38 12.32 -20.84
C ASN A 364 4.51 11.44 -21.72
N SER A 365 5.03 10.98 -22.87
CA SER A 365 4.28 10.08 -23.76
C SER A 365 3.93 8.74 -23.12
N THR A 366 4.71 8.28 -22.14
CA THR A 366 4.47 7.06 -21.37
C THR A 366 3.40 7.28 -20.31
N ILE A 367 3.52 8.37 -19.54
CA ILE A 367 2.57 8.64 -18.44
C ILE A 367 1.16 8.91 -18.98
N MET A 368 1.05 9.54 -20.15
CA MET A 368 -0.24 9.81 -20.79
C MET A 368 -0.99 8.54 -21.26
N ARG A 369 -0.35 7.37 -21.21
CA ARG A 369 -0.98 6.08 -21.46
C ARG A 369 -1.39 5.33 -20.19
N CYS A 370 -1.18 5.92 -19.01
CA CYS A 370 -1.49 5.30 -17.74
C CYS A 370 -2.81 5.82 -17.18
N GLY A 371 -3.71 4.89 -16.83
CA GLY A 371 -4.92 5.18 -16.05
C GLY A 371 -4.61 5.33 -14.57
N MET A 372 -5.57 5.80 -13.79
CA MET A 372 -5.49 5.86 -12.33
C MET A 372 -6.42 4.82 -11.69
N MET A 373 -6.06 4.30 -10.52
CA MET A 373 -6.94 3.40 -9.77
C MET A 373 -8.10 4.16 -9.14
N HIS A 374 -9.26 3.48 -9.09
CA HIS A 374 -10.48 4.01 -8.48
C HIS A 374 -11.14 3.01 -7.53
N ASP A 375 -12.02 3.51 -6.68
CA ASP A 375 -12.87 2.69 -5.81
C ASP A 375 -13.90 1.91 -6.64
N SER A 376 -13.56 0.68 -6.98
CA SER A 376 -14.34 -0.26 -7.78
C SER A 376 -14.80 -1.46 -6.95
N ASP A 377 -15.56 -2.39 -7.54
CA ASP A 377 -16.10 -3.58 -6.85
C ASP A 377 -14.98 -4.51 -6.35
N THR A 378 -14.55 -4.25 -5.11
CA THR A 378 -13.51 -5.03 -4.42
C THR A 378 -13.87 -6.52 -4.33
N GLU A 379 -15.14 -6.87 -4.12
CA GLU A 379 -15.56 -8.27 -3.98
C GLU A 379 -15.45 -9.03 -5.30
N ALA A 380 -15.84 -8.40 -6.40
CA ALA A 380 -15.70 -8.97 -7.73
C ALA A 380 -14.23 -9.21 -8.11
N LEU A 381 -13.35 -8.23 -7.82
CA LEU A 381 -11.92 -8.33 -8.06
C LEU A 381 -11.26 -9.41 -7.19
N LEU A 382 -11.56 -9.49 -5.89
CA LEU A 382 -11.05 -10.53 -5.00
C LEU A 382 -11.49 -11.94 -5.42
N LYS A 383 -12.73 -12.09 -5.91
CA LYS A 383 -13.20 -13.37 -6.45
C LYS A 383 -12.43 -13.77 -7.70
N MET A 384 -12.19 -12.84 -8.61
CA MET A 384 -11.36 -13.08 -9.80
C MET A 384 -9.93 -13.47 -9.39
N TRP A 385 -9.32 -12.70 -8.48
CA TRP A 385 -7.96 -12.93 -7.99
C TRP A 385 -7.79 -14.31 -7.36
N SER A 386 -8.74 -14.73 -6.49
CA SER A 386 -8.77 -16.06 -5.90
C SER A 386 -8.86 -17.19 -6.96
N ARG A 387 -9.62 -17.00 -8.03
CA ARG A 387 -9.69 -17.97 -9.14
C ARG A 387 -8.36 -18.07 -9.90
N VAL A 388 -7.75 -16.92 -10.19
CA VAL A 388 -6.46 -16.83 -10.88
C VAL A 388 -5.36 -17.50 -10.06
N LYS A 389 -5.24 -17.17 -8.77
CA LYS A 389 -4.24 -17.77 -7.87
C LYS A 389 -4.49 -19.27 -7.62
N GLY A 390 -5.71 -19.73 -7.79
CA GLY A 390 -6.08 -21.12 -7.51
C GLY A 390 -6.28 -21.39 -6.02
N ASP A 391 -6.52 -20.36 -5.23
CA ASP A 391 -6.78 -20.42 -3.78
C ASP A 391 -8.15 -21.02 -3.44
N ASN A 392 -8.92 -21.42 -4.43
CA ASN A 392 -10.13 -22.21 -4.25
C ASN A 392 -9.74 -23.59 -3.72
N ALA A 393 -9.47 -23.67 -2.41
CA ALA A 393 -9.32 -24.96 -1.74
C ALA A 393 -10.54 -25.81 -2.11
N SER A 394 -10.31 -26.93 -2.78
CA SER A 394 -11.41 -27.77 -3.24
C SER A 394 -12.26 -28.16 -2.02
N ALA A 395 -13.58 -28.37 -2.21
CA ALA A 395 -14.44 -28.86 -1.13
C ALA A 395 -13.84 -30.08 -0.41
N TRP A 396 -13.05 -30.87 -1.12
CA TRP A 396 -12.28 -32.00 -0.59
C TRP A 396 -11.20 -31.59 0.43
N THR A 397 -10.53 -30.45 0.23
CA THR A 397 -9.54 -29.93 1.19
C THR A 397 -10.20 -29.55 2.50
N TYR A 398 -11.37 -28.87 2.46
CA TYR A 398 -12.16 -28.54 3.66
C TYR A 398 -12.67 -29.82 4.34
N ILE A 399 -13.16 -30.80 3.57
CA ILE A 399 -13.60 -32.11 4.10
C ILE A 399 -12.42 -32.81 4.78
N LEU A 400 -11.24 -32.82 4.18
CA LEU A 400 -10.04 -33.44 4.77
C LEU A 400 -9.64 -32.75 6.08
N ILE A 401 -9.63 -31.44 6.11
CA ILE A 401 -9.35 -30.65 7.33
C ILE A 401 -10.39 -30.98 8.43
N CYS A 402 -11.67 -31.01 8.08
CA CYS A 402 -12.73 -31.37 9.02
C CYS A 402 -12.57 -32.80 9.56
N LEU A 403 -12.18 -33.78 8.72
CA LEU A 403 -11.93 -35.16 9.13
C LEU A 403 -10.73 -35.26 10.08
N VAL A 404 -9.64 -34.52 9.81
CA VAL A 404 -8.49 -34.45 10.72
C VAL A 404 -8.88 -33.89 12.08
N PHE A 405 -9.62 -32.78 12.11
CA PHE A 405 -10.12 -32.19 13.38
C PHE A 405 -11.06 -33.14 14.11
N ALA A 406 -11.99 -33.80 13.40
CA ALA A 406 -12.89 -34.81 14.01
C ALA A 406 -12.08 -35.98 14.58
N GLY A 407 -11.06 -36.47 13.90
CA GLY A 407 -10.14 -37.51 14.38
C GLY A 407 -9.39 -37.10 15.65
N LEU A 408 -8.88 -35.87 15.70
CA LEU A 408 -8.22 -35.33 16.91
C LEU A 408 -9.19 -35.24 18.09
N ILE A 409 -10.39 -34.75 17.87
CA ILE A 409 -11.44 -34.68 18.91
C ILE A 409 -11.79 -36.09 19.40
N ALA A 410 -11.99 -37.06 18.50
CA ALA A 410 -12.26 -38.44 18.85
C ALA A 410 -11.11 -39.07 19.65
N ALA A 411 -9.85 -38.82 19.28
CA ALA A 411 -8.69 -39.29 20.04
C ALA A 411 -8.63 -38.71 21.46
N VAL A 412 -8.97 -37.43 21.65
CA VAL A 412 -9.05 -36.78 22.95
C VAL A 412 -10.19 -37.42 23.79
N ILE A 413 -11.37 -37.63 23.21
CA ILE A 413 -12.50 -38.26 23.86
C ILE A 413 -12.14 -39.69 24.30
N ILE A 414 -11.53 -40.49 23.43
CA ILE A 414 -11.07 -41.86 23.71
C ILE A 414 -10.06 -41.87 24.86
N LYS A 415 -9.07 -40.92 24.80
CA LYS A 415 -8.05 -40.79 25.87
C LYS A 415 -8.72 -40.44 27.20
N TYR A 416 -9.71 -39.55 27.22
CA TYR A 416 -10.42 -39.13 28.42
C TYR A 416 -11.34 -40.24 28.98
N THR A 417 -12.06 -40.95 28.12
CA THR A 417 -12.91 -42.08 28.52
C THR A 417 -12.09 -43.25 29.05
N ARG A 418 -10.95 -43.59 28.39
CA ARG A 418 -10.00 -44.62 28.92
C ARG A 418 -9.45 -44.24 30.28
N LYS A 419 -9.13 -42.96 30.51
CA LYS A 419 -8.66 -42.47 31.81
C LYS A 419 -9.75 -42.60 32.89
N ARG A 420 -11.01 -42.23 32.57
CA ARG A 420 -12.16 -42.42 33.48
C ARG A 420 -12.44 -43.90 33.79
N TYR A 421 -12.34 -44.76 32.79
CA TYR A 421 -12.53 -46.20 32.99
C TYR A 421 -11.44 -46.77 33.90
N ARG A 422 -10.18 -46.44 33.70
CA ARG A 422 -9.05 -46.86 34.58
C ARG A 422 -9.25 -46.40 36.01
N ILE A 423 -9.72 -45.19 36.23
CA ILE A 423 -10.02 -44.67 37.59
C ILE A 423 -11.18 -45.43 38.22
N LYS A 424 -12.26 -45.73 37.46
CA LYS A 424 -13.39 -46.54 37.95
C LYS A 424 -12.97 -47.95 38.36
N VAL A 425 -12.18 -48.63 37.55
CA VAL A 425 -11.64 -49.98 37.83
C VAL A 425 -10.76 -49.98 39.06
N SER A 426 -9.83 -48.98 39.17
CA SER A 426 -8.98 -48.82 40.35
C SER A 426 -9.74 -48.59 41.64
N ARG A 427 -10.83 -47.78 41.60
CA ARG A 427 -11.73 -47.57 42.76
C ARG A 427 -12.46 -48.86 43.16
N LYS A 428 -12.94 -49.66 42.19
CA LYS A 428 -13.61 -50.95 42.45
C LYS A 428 -12.67 -51.98 43.09
N HIS A 429 -11.40 -52.02 42.69
CA HIS A 429 -10.38 -52.86 43.29
C HIS A 429 -9.99 -52.43 44.72
N LYS A 430 -9.91 -51.12 45.00
CA LYS A 430 -9.68 -50.61 46.36
C LYS A 430 -10.82 -50.95 47.32
N THR A 431 -12.10 -50.87 46.86
CA THR A 431 -13.28 -51.21 47.68
C THR A 431 -13.34 -52.71 47.98
N ARG A 432 -13.02 -53.57 46.98
CA ARG A 432 -12.94 -55.02 47.18
C ARG A 432 -11.82 -55.45 48.18
N ARG A 433 -10.68 -54.73 48.22
CA ARG A 433 -9.58 -54.97 49.18
C ARG A 433 -9.95 -54.56 50.62
N LYS A 434 -10.81 -53.53 50.79
CA LYS A 434 -11.27 -53.11 52.15
C LYS A 434 -12.28 -54.01 52.76
N ASN A 435 -13.04 -54.81 51.98
CA ASN A 435 -14.12 -55.70 52.44
C ASN A 435 -13.70 -57.16 52.52
N ARG A 436 -12.41 -57.52 52.54
CA ARG A 436 -11.93 -58.86 52.85
C ARG A 436 -11.88 -59.02 54.36
N PRO A 437 -12.60 -60.02 54.95
CA PRO A 437 -12.50 -60.30 56.38
C PRO A 437 -11.06 -60.69 56.71
N ARG A 438 -10.53 -60.11 57.78
CA ARG A 438 -9.29 -60.55 58.38
C ARG A 438 -9.61 -61.81 59.20
N TYR A 439 -9.09 -62.94 58.74
CA TYR A 439 -9.00 -64.14 59.55
C TYR A 439 -7.62 -64.11 60.29
#